data_362ab217cf6525df3ea4d06055568a18
#
_entry.id   362ab217cf6525df3ea4d06055568a18
#
_cell.length_a   1.000
_cell.length_b   1.000
_cell.length_c   1.000
_cell.angle_alpha   90.00
_cell.angle_beta   90.00
_cell.angle_gamma   90.00
#
_symmetry.space_group_name_H-M   'P 1'
#
loop_
_entity.id
_entity.type
_entity.pdbx_description
1 polymer ?
#
loop_
_entity_poly.entity_id
_entity_poly.type
_entity_poly.pdbx_seq_one_letter_code
_entity_poly.pdbx_strand_id
1 'polypeptide(L)'
;MDISHFYLERGEGEPLILLHGNGENSSYFCNQVEAFSAAYHVFALDTRGHGKTERGSAPFTIRQFADDLLYFMDAHGLEKANILGFSDGANIAMIFAIKYPSRVNKLILNGGNLNTGGIKAATQIPIELGYRIANAFAKKSPGAKANAEMLGLMVNDPNISLEELQKIKSPVLVIAGTKDMVKEKHTRLIAESIASAELKFIKGNHFVANKNPSEFNAAVLEFLRR
;
A
#
# COMPACT_ATOMS: atom_id res chain seq x y z
N MET A 1 -14.91 15.27 3.12
CA MET A 1 -13.46 15.02 2.89
C MET A 1 -12.82 16.27 2.32
N ASP A 2 -11.52 16.48 2.58
CA ASP A 2 -10.78 17.68 2.18
C ASP A 2 -9.87 17.47 0.94
N ILE A 3 -9.96 16.28 0.31
CA ILE A 3 -9.28 15.93 -0.95
C ILE A 3 -10.24 15.24 -1.91
N SER A 4 -9.92 15.30 -3.22
CA SER A 4 -10.47 14.46 -4.27
C SER A 4 -9.34 13.61 -4.83
N HIS A 5 -9.50 12.29 -4.83
CA HIS A 5 -8.48 11.42 -5.38
C HIS A 5 -8.43 11.53 -6.91
N PHE A 6 -7.23 11.70 -7.45
CA PHE A 6 -6.96 11.33 -8.83
C PHE A 6 -6.80 9.81 -8.90
N TYR A 7 -7.29 9.20 -9.95
CA TYR A 7 -7.13 7.76 -10.19
C TYR A 7 -7.13 7.44 -11.68
N LEU A 8 -6.55 6.32 -12.03
CA LEU A 8 -6.71 5.68 -13.33
C LEU A 8 -7.78 4.60 -13.18
N GLU A 9 -8.71 4.57 -14.12
CA GLU A 9 -9.83 3.63 -14.14
C GLU A 9 -9.84 2.87 -15.45
N ARG A 10 -10.00 1.54 -15.37
CA ARG A 10 -10.06 0.69 -16.57
C ARG A 10 -10.74 -0.65 -16.28
N GLY A 11 -11.45 -1.18 -17.30
CA GLY A 11 -12.15 -2.47 -17.23
C GLY A 11 -13.52 -2.36 -16.60
N GLU A 12 -14.14 -3.50 -16.41
CA GLU A 12 -15.48 -3.66 -15.83
C GLU A 12 -15.52 -4.88 -14.91
N GLY A 13 -16.58 -5.03 -14.12
CA GLY A 13 -16.78 -6.19 -13.24
C GLY A 13 -16.47 -5.91 -11.78
N GLU A 14 -15.87 -6.88 -11.09
CA GLU A 14 -15.58 -6.76 -9.65
C GLU A 14 -14.50 -5.69 -9.39
N PRO A 15 -14.71 -4.79 -8.42
CA PRO A 15 -13.74 -3.72 -8.14
C PRO A 15 -12.40 -4.25 -7.63
N LEU A 16 -11.30 -3.73 -8.19
CA LEU A 16 -9.93 -3.95 -7.76
C LEU A 16 -9.22 -2.61 -7.58
N ILE A 17 -8.92 -2.26 -6.35
CA ILE A 17 -8.23 -1.01 -6.00
C ILE A 17 -6.73 -1.27 -5.86
N LEU A 18 -5.91 -0.43 -6.50
CA LEU A 18 -4.45 -0.48 -6.46
C LEU A 18 -3.91 0.75 -5.72
N LEU A 19 -3.08 0.51 -4.68
CA LEU A 19 -2.50 1.54 -3.82
C LEU A 19 -0.97 1.51 -3.94
N HIS A 20 -0.39 2.57 -4.48
CA HIS A 20 1.06 2.70 -4.72
C HIS A 20 1.88 2.92 -3.44
N GLY A 21 3.21 2.83 -3.54
CA GLY A 21 4.15 3.08 -2.46
C GLY A 21 4.46 4.56 -2.22
N ASN A 22 5.27 4.82 -1.19
CA ASN A 22 5.70 6.17 -0.82
C ASN A 22 6.43 6.87 -1.98
N GLY A 23 6.06 8.12 -2.24
CA GLY A 23 6.65 8.96 -3.29
C GLY A 23 6.30 8.56 -4.73
N GLU A 24 5.41 7.59 -4.91
CA GLU A 24 4.94 7.13 -6.22
C GLU A 24 3.55 7.69 -6.55
N ASN A 25 2.89 7.13 -7.54
CA ASN A 25 1.54 7.47 -7.97
C ASN A 25 0.92 6.29 -8.74
N SER A 26 -0.31 6.44 -9.22
CA SER A 26 -1.07 5.43 -9.96
C SER A 26 -0.33 4.83 -11.16
N SER A 27 0.59 5.57 -11.80
CA SER A 27 1.36 5.07 -12.95
C SER A 27 2.34 3.94 -12.59
N TYR A 28 2.64 3.75 -11.29
CA TYR A 28 3.40 2.59 -10.81
C TYR A 28 2.80 1.27 -11.31
N PHE A 29 1.49 1.22 -11.40
CA PHE A 29 0.74 0.01 -11.76
C PHE A 29 0.42 -0.13 -13.26
N CYS A 30 1.16 0.53 -14.16
CA CYS A 30 0.87 0.46 -15.61
C CYS A 30 0.73 -0.98 -16.13
N ASN A 31 1.64 -1.90 -15.74
CA ASN A 31 1.60 -3.30 -16.12
C ASN A 31 0.43 -4.09 -15.46
N GLN A 32 -0.01 -3.66 -14.28
CA GLN A 32 -1.07 -4.30 -13.50
C GLN A 32 -2.44 -3.83 -14.00
N VAL A 33 -2.61 -2.53 -14.24
CA VAL A 33 -3.85 -1.96 -14.79
C VAL A 33 -4.21 -2.64 -16.11
N GLU A 34 -3.24 -2.79 -17.02
CA GLU A 34 -3.46 -3.45 -18.31
C GLU A 34 -3.85 -4.92 -18.13
N ALA A 35 -3.09 -5.66 -17.30
CA ALA A 35 -3.31 -7.09 -17.12
C ALA A 35 -4.62 -7.41 -16.37
N PHE A 36 -4.99 -6.61 -15.39
CA PHE A 36 -6.14 -6.91 -14.52
C PHE A 36 -7.46 -6.38 -15.10
N SER A 37 -7.44 -5.31 -15.89
CA SER A 37 -8.64 -4.73 -16.50
C SER A 37 -9.37 -5.65 -17.50
N ALA A 38 -8.76 -6.75 -17.89
CA ALA A 38 -9.42 -7.77 -18.70
C ALA A 38 -10.51 -8.57 -17.92
N ALA A 39 -10.47 -8.52 -16.56
CA ALA A 39 -11.37 -9.31 -15.72
C ALA A 39 -11.93 -8.54 -14.50
N TYR A 40 -11.40 -7.36 -14.22
CA TYR A 40 -11.75 -6.56 -13.05
C TYR A 40 -11.97 -5.09 -13.44
N HIS A 41 -12.82 -4.41 -12.68
CA HIS A 41 -12.92 -2.96 -12.72
C HIS A 41 -11.81 -2.35 -11.85
N VAL A 42 -10.73 -1.92 -12.48
CA VAL A 42 -9.48 -1.51 -11.82
C VAL A 42 -9.48 -0.01 -11.54
N PHE A 43 -9.18 0.36 -10.29
CA PHE A 43 -8.95 1.72 -9.83
C PHE A 43 -7.54 1.85 -9.27
N ALA A 44 -6.61 2.49 -9.96
CA ALA A 44 -5.29 2.80 -9.43
C ALA A 44 -5.29 4.23 -8.90
N LEU A 45 -5.22 4.38 -7.57
CA LEU A 45 -5.35 5.67 -6.89
C LEU A 45 -4.01 6.37 -6.72
N ASP A 46 -4.03 7.71 -6.86
CA ASP A 46 -3.02 8.57 -6.26
C ASP A 46 -3.45 8.84 -4.81
N THR A 47 -2.67 8.43 -3.83
CA THR A 47 -2.98 8.67 -2.42
C THR A 47 -2.77 10.13 -2.03
N ARG A 48 -3.33 10.58 -0.92
CA ARG A 48 -3.20 11.96 -0.40
C ARG A 48 -1.76 12.48 -0.53
N GLY A 49 -1.60 13.66 -1.17
CA GLY A 49 -0.32 14.33 -1.34
C GLY A 49 0.65 13.67 -2.33
N HIS A 50 0.20 12.66 -3.09
CA HIS A 50 0.97 12.00 -4.12
C HIS A 50 0.36 12.21 -5.50
N GLY A 51 1.19 12.13 -6.53
CA GLY A 51 0.75 12.25 -7.92
C GLY A 51 -0.02 13.53 -8.19
N LYS A 52 -1.29 13.39 -8.57
CA LYS A 52 -2.22 14.49 -8.84
C LYS A 52 -3.24 14.72 -7.73
N THR A 53 -3.21 13.93 -6.65
CA THR A 53 -4.07 14.11 -5.49
C THR A 53 -3.47 15.15 -4.56
N GLU A 54 -4.28 16.15 -4.20
CA GLU A 54 -3.86 17.21 -3.28
C GLU A 54 -3.49 16.67 -1.89
N ARG A 55 -2.65 17.43 -1.18
CA ARG A 55 -2.24 17.10 0.20
C ARG A 55 -3.41 17.24 1.19
N GLY A 56 -4.31 18.19 0.96
CA GLY A 56 -5.38 18.54 1.90
C GLY A 56 -4.87 19.02 3.27
N SER A 57 -5.78 19.10 4.23
CA SER A 57 -5.51 19.62 5.58
C SER A 57 -5.46 18.53 6.67
N ALA A 58 -6.03 17.34 6.40
CA ALA A 58 -6.05 16.24 7.35
C ALA A 58 -4.64 15.71 7.69
N PRO A 59 -4.46 14.94 8.79
CA PRO A 59 -3.18 14.35 9.15
C PRO A 59 -2.53 13.57 8.00
N PHE A 60 -1.20 13.67 7.88
CA PHE A 60 -0.45 12.94 6.86
C PHE A 60 0.10 11.65 7.45
N THR A 61 -0.76 10.64 7.57
CA THR A 61 -0.47 9.35 8.20
C THR A 61 -1.08 8.21 7.38
N ILE A 62 -0.50 7.03 7.48
CA ILE A 62 -1.04 5.82 6.83
C ILE A 62 -2.47 5.51 7.32
N ARG A 63 -2.77 5.80 8.60
CA ARG A 63 -4.12 5.61 9.15
C ARG A 63 -5.14 6.56 8.52
N GLN A 64 -4.78 7.82 8.28
CA GLN A 64 -5.64 8.77 7.57
C GLN A 64 -5.86 8.34 6.11
N PHE A 65 -4.82 7.81 5.45
CA PHE A 65 -4.95 7.34 4.07
C PHE A 65 -5.91 6.14 3.94
N ALA A 66 -5.99 5.31 4.98
CA ALA A 66 -7.02 4.27 5.03
C ALA A 66 -8.44 4.85 5.17
N ASP A 67 -8.62 5.95 5.91
CA ASP A 67 -9.90 6.64 5.99
C ASP A 67 -10.24 7.35 4.67
N ASP A 68 -9.25 7.91 3.99
CA ASP A 68 -9.43 8.48 2.64
C ASP A 68 -9.88 7.42 1.62
N LEU A 69 -9.35 6.19 1.71
CA LEU A 69 -9.80 5.07 0.87
C LEU A 69 -11.26 4.72 1.11
N LEU A 70 -11.74 4.73 2.37
CA LEU A 70 -13.15 4.52 2.66
C LEU A 70 -14.01 5.57 1.96
N TYR A 71 -13.62 6.83 2.05
CA TYR A 71 -14.32 7.94 1.36
C TYR A 71 -14.34 7.77 -0.16
N PHE A 72 -13.22 7.32 -0.74
CA PHE A 72 -13.17 7.02 -2.16
C PHE A 72 -14.19 5.95 -2.53
N MET A 73 -14.20 4.84 -1.80
CA MET A 73 -15.14 3.74 -2.03
C MET A 73 -16.59 4.18 -1.91
N ASP A 74 -16.93 4.96 -0.88
CA ASP A 74 -18.30 5.48 -0.66
C ASP A 74 -18.72 6.41 -1.78
N ALA A 75 -17.84 7.31 -2.22
CA ALA A 75 -18.13 8.26 -3.31
C ALA A 75 -18.37 7.58 -4.66
N HIS A 76 -17.82 6.37 -4.85
CA HIS A 76 -17.98 5.58 -6.08
C HIS A 76 -18.99 4.42 -5.92
N GLY A 77 -19.73 4.37 -4.81
CA GLY A 77 -20.73 3.31 -4.55
C GLY A 77 -20.11 1.89 -4.43
N LEU A 78 -18.84 1.79 -4.09
CA LEU A 78 -18.14 0.52 -3.94
C LEU A 78 -18.37 -0.03 -2.54
N GLU A 79 -19.36 -0.92 -2.38
CA GLU A 79 -19.64 -1.55 -1.07
C GLU A 79 -18.46 -2.40 -0.59
N LYS A 80 -17.85 -3.17 -1.50
CA LYS A 80 -16.68 -4.01 -1.27
C LYS A 80 -15.74 -3.96 -2.47
N ALA A 81 -14.44 -4.18 -2.22
CA ALA A 81 -13.44 -4.29 -3.27
C ALA A 81 -12.35 -5.30 -2.93
N ASN A 82 -11.69 -5.82 -3.96
CA ASN A 82 -10.36 -6.38 -3.84
C ASN A 82 -9.36 -5.23 -3.72
N ILE A 83 -8.34 -5.37 -2.87
CA ILE A 83 -7.36 -4.31 -2.64
C ILE A 83 -5.96 -4.89 -2.80
N LEU A 84 -5.17 -4.29 -3.69
CA LEU A 84 -3.75 -4.57 -3.84
C LEU A 84 -2.96 -3.33 -3.42
N GLY A 85 -2.12 -3.48 -2.40
CA GLY A 85 -1.21 -2.43 -1.97
C GLY A 85 0.25 -2.80 -2.17
N PHE A 86 1.06 -1.82 -2.57
CA PHE A 86 2.50 -1.91 -2.66
C PHE A 86 3.16 -1.01 -1.63
N SER A 87 4.11 -1.54 -0.82
CA SER A 87 4.89 -0.77 0.16
C SER A 87 3.97 -0.02 1.14
N ASP A 88 4.00 1.32 1.21
CA ASP A 88 3.03 2.09 2.01
C ASP A 88 1.59 1.83 1.59
N GLY A 89 1.32 1.57 0.31
CA GLY A 89 0.01 1.13 -0.15
C GLY A 89 -0.43 -0.20 0.49
N ALA A 90 0.50 -1.12 0.74
CA ALA A 90 0.20 -2.35 1.48
C ALA A 90 -0.07 -2.07 2.97
N ASN A 91 0.60 -1.08 3.56
CA ASN A 91 0.36 -0.64 4.93
C ASN A 91 -1.04 0.02 5.05
N ILE A 92 -1.42 0.86 4.07
CA ILE A 92 -2.78 1.43 3.97
C ILE A 92 -3.81 0.31 3.88
N ALA A 93 -3.59 -0.66 2.99
CA ALA A 93 -4.49 -1.78 2.76
C ALA A 93 -4.66 -2.66 4.03
N MET A 94 -3.59 -2.93 4.78
CA MET A 94 -3.67 -3.62 6.07
C MET A 94 -4.52 -2.85 7.08
N ILE A 95 -4.26 -1.55 7.28
CA ILE A 95 -5.01 -0.71 8.21
C ILE A 95 -6.48 -0.60 7.78
N PHE A 96 -6.74 -0.48 6.48
CA PHE A 96 -8.09 -0.48 5.94
C PHE A 96 -8.84 -1.76 6.28
N ALA A 97 -8.23 -2.93 6.03
CA ALA A 97 -8.83 -4.22 6.33
C ALA A 97 -9.04 -4.46 7.85
N ILE A 98 -8.19 -3.88 8.69
CA ILE A 98 -8.34 -3.90 10.15
C ILE A 98 -9.53 -3.04 10.61
N LYS A 99 -9.67 -1.82 10.05
CA LYS A 99 -10.72 -0.86 10.44
C LYS A 99 -12.07 -1.18 9.80
N TYR A 100 -12.07 -1.65 8.57
CA TYR A 100 -13.25 -1.83 7.73
C TYR A 100 -13.31 -3.24 7.10
N PRO A 101 -13.28 -4.32 7.89
CA PRO A 101 -13.16 -5.69 7.38
C PRO A 101 -14.31 -6.12 6.45
N SER A 102 -15.51 -5.53 6.63
CA SER A 102 -16.67 -5.78 5.76
C SER A 102 -16.53 -5.18 4.35
N ARG A 103 -15.58 -4.26 4.14
CA ARG A 103 -15.35 -3.55 2.87
C ARG A 103 -14.32 -4.23 1.96
N VAL A 104 -13.68 -5.32 2.42
CA VAL A 104 -12.60 -6.01 1.70
C VAL A 104 -13.06 -7.40 1.27
N ASN A 105 -13.02 -7.69 -0.04
CA ASN A 105 -13.22 -9.04 -0.57
C ASN A 105 -11.94 -9.86 -0.40
N LYS A 106 -10.87 -9.46 -1.07
CA LYS A 106 -9.55 -10.09 -0.99
C LYS A 106 -8.48 -9.01 -0.87
N LEU A 107 -7.38 -9.34 -0.21
CA LEU A 107 -6.30 -8.41 0.10
C LEU A 107 -4.98 -8.93 -0.45
N ILE A 108 -4.26 -8.12 -1.21
CA ILE A 108 -2.93 -8.42 -1.72
C ILE A 108 -1.94 -7.40 -1.15
N LEU A 109 -0.93 -7.89 -0.43
CA LEU A 109 0.06 -7.09 0.28
C LEU A 109 1.44 -7.31 -0.33
N ASN A 110 1.90 -6.39 -1.15
CA ASN A 110 3.23 -6.46 -1.74
C ASN A 110 4.23 -5.56 -0.99
N GLY A 111 5.17 -6.17 -0.29
CA GLY A 111 6.27 -5.45 0.36
C GLY A 111 5.85 -4.54 1.52
N GLY A 112 4.75 -4.84 2.20
CA GLY A 112 4.30 -4.11 3.40
C GLY A 112 5.16 -4.40 4.64
N ASN A 113 5.08 -3.52 5.63
CA ASN A 113 5.74 -3.68 6.93
C ASN A 113 4.83 -3.21 8.08
N LEU A 114 5.05 -3.74 9.28
CA LEU A 114 4.28 -3.36 10.47
C LEU A 114 4.86 -2.16 11.20
N ASN A 115 6.17 -1.99 11.08
CA ASN A 115 6.95 -0.93 11.73
C ASN A 115 8.35 -0.82 11.09
N THR A 116 9.12 0.19 11.45
CA THR A 116 10.49 0.42 10.95
C THR A 116 11.45 -0.74 11.22
N GLY A 117 11.25 -1.49 12.31
CA GLY A 117 12.05 -2.68 12.63
C GLY A 117 11.97 -3.79 11.58
N GLY A 118 10.94 -3.77 10.74
CA GLY A 118 10.77 -4.69 9.60
C GLY A 118 11.69 -4.39 8.41
N ILE A 119 12.21 -3.19 8.31
CA ILE A 119 13.06 -2.74 7.18
C ILE A 119 14.53 -3.06 7.47
N LYS A 120 15.29 -3.36 6.43
CA LYS A 120 16.75 -3.54 6.54
C LYS A 120 17.43 -2.22 6.91
N ALA A 121 18.38 -2.26 7.84
CA ALA A 121 19.06 -1.07 8.36
C ALA A 121 19.73 -0.23 7.25
N ALA A 122 20.28 -0.87 6.21
CA ALA A 122 20.88 -0.19 5.07
C ALA A 122 19.89 0.71 4.31
N THR A 123 18.59 0.43 4.38
CA THR A 123 17.53 1.26 3.81
C THR A 123 16.99 2.24 4.85
N GLN A 124 16.72 1.78 6.07
CA GLN A 124 16.04 2.56 7.09
C GLN A 124 16.89 3.74 7.62
N ILE A 125 18.20 3.51 7.85
CA ILE A 125 19.08 4.56 8.42
C ILE A 125 19.17 5.82 7.53
N PRO A 126 19.38 5.73 6.20
CA PRO A 126 19.35 6.90 5.33
C PRO A 126 18.00 7.64 5.35
N ILE A 127 16.88 6.91 5.42
CA ILE A 127 15.52 7.49 5.50
C ILE A 127 15.36 8.29 6.78
N GLU A 128 15.74 7.73 7.92
CA GLU A 128 15.67 8.42 9.22
C GLU A 128 16.55 9.67 9.27
N LEU A 129 17.75 9.60 8.68
CA LEU A 129 18.63 10.78 8.58
C LEU A 129 18.00 11.85 7.71
N GLY A 130 17.49 11.48 6.53
CA GLY A 130 16.78 12.39 5.64
C GLY A 130 15.58 13.05 6.30
N TYR A 131 14.78 12.26 7.04
CA TYR A 131 13.65 12.76 7.82
C TYR A 131 14.09 13.81 8.86
N ARG A 132 15.12 13.53 9.66
CA ARG A 132 15.62 14.46 10.68
C ARG A 132 16.06 15.78 10.06
N ILE A 133 16.77 15.73 8.92
CA ILE A 133 17.21 16.91 8.19
C ILE A 133 15.99 17.69 7.67
N ALA A 134 15.08 17.04 6.95
CA ALA A 134 13.90 17.69 6.40
C ALA A 134 13.02 18.31 7.49
N ASN A 135 12.81 17.59 8.61
CA ASN A 135 12.01 18.06 9.73
C ASN A 135 12.64 19.27 10.45
N ALA A 136 13.96 19.34 10.56
CA ALA A 136 14.64 20.50 11.13
C ALA A 136 14.41 21.80 10.32
N PHE A 137 14.16 21.68 9.01
CA PHE A 137 13.90 22.81 8.12
C PHE A 137 12.41 22.97 7.74
N ALA A 138 11.52 22.10 8.20
CA ALA A 138 10.11 22.07 7.81
C ALA A 138 9.35 23.39 8.10
N LYS A 139 9.69 24.09 9.18
CA LYS A 139 9.10 25.40 9.52
C LYS A 139 9.59 26.54 8.62
N LYS A 140 10.71 26.36 7.93
CA LYS A 140 11.35 27.42 7.13
C LYS A 140 11.14 27.24 5.62
N SER A 141 10.76 26.06 5.17
CA SER A 141 10.64 25.72 3.75
C SER A 141 9.45 24.80 3.50
N PRO A 142 8.51 25.17 2.62
CA PRO A 142 7.41 24.29 2.22
C PRO A 142 7.92 22.96 1.62
N GLY A 143 8.98 22.97 0.83
CA GLY A 143 9.59 21.77 0.27
C GLY A 143 10.19 20.85 1.36
N ALA A 144 10.85 21.43 2.37
CA ALA A 144 11.36 20.65 3.49
C ALA A 144 10.21 20.07 4.33
N LYS A 145 9.10 20.79 4.49
CA LYS A 145 7.89 20.29 5.14
C LYS A 145 7.31 19.10 4.37
N ALA A 146 7.13 19.22 3.06
CA ALA A 146 6.62 18.13 2.22
C ALA A 146 7.51 16.89 2.29
N ASN A 147 8.84 17.06 2.22
CA ASN A 147 9.80 15.97 2.38
C ASN A 147 9.75 15.33 3.78
N ALA A 148 9.58 16.13 4.84
CA ALA A 148 9.44 15.63 6.19
C ALA A 148 8.14 14.83 6.36
N GLU A 149 7.03 15.27 5.80
CA GLU A 149 5.76 14.52 5.79
C GLU A 149 5.93 13.19 5.05
N MET A 150 6.53 13.20 3.85
CA MET A 150 6.74 12.01 3.03
C MET A 150 7.64 10.98 3.70
N LEU A 151 8.82 11.40 4.18
CA LEU A 151 9.74 10.52 4.91
C LEU A 151 9.17 10.12 6.28
N GLY A 152 8.31 10.97 6.87
CA GLY A 152 7.63 10.71 8.13
C GLY A 152 6.74 9.47 8.10
N LEU A 153 6.11 9.15 6.97
CA LEU A 153 5.35 7.91 6.79
C LEU A 153 6.22 6.67 6.98
N MET A 154 7.49 6.73 6.51
CA MET A 154 8.43 5.60 6.61
C MET A 154 9.18 5.54 7.96
N VAL A 155 9.07 6.58 8.80
CA VAL A 155 9.76 6.66 10.09
C VAL A 155 8.80 6.51 11.27
N ASN A 156 7.59 7.05 11.15
CA ASN A 156 6.61 7.13 12.24
C ASN A 156 5.42 6.18 12.07
N ASP A 157 5.21 5.63 10.88
CA ASP A 157 4.10 4.74 10.54
C ASP A 157 4.62 3.37 10.03
N PRO A 158 3.75 2.36 9.89
CA PRO A 158 2.32 2.35 10.25
C PRO A 158 2.05 1.94 11.70
N ASN A 159 3.01 1.32 12.41
CA ASN A 159 2.89 0.81 13.79
C ASN A 159 1.65 -0.07 14.00
N ILE A 160 1.59 -1.16 13.22
CA ILE A 160 0.52 -2.17 13.31
C ILE A 160 0.98 -3.27 14.28
N SER A 161 0.15 -3.60 15.26
CA SER A 161 0.43 -4.70 16.17
C SER A 161 0.00 -6.06 15.60
N LEU A 162 0.52 -7.15 16.14
CA LEU A 162 0.13 -8.50 15.69
C LEU A 162 -1.33 -8.80 16.04
N GLU A 163 -1.84 -8.27 17.16
CA GLU A 163 -3.23 -8.39 17.55
C GLU A 163 -4.17 -7.65 16.60
N GLU A 164 -3.73 -6.52 16.03
CA GLU A 164 -4.49 -5.82 15.00
C GLU A 164 -4.61 -6.67 13.73
N LEU A 165 -3.54 -7.37 13.30
CA LEU A 165 -3.59 -8.24 12.11
C LEU A 165 -4.64 -9.36 12.22
N GLN A 166 -4.92 -9.86 13.42
CA GLN A 166 -5.94 -10.89 13.65
C GLN A 166 -7.36 -10.42 13.34
N LYS A 167 -7.58 -9.10 13.22
CA LYS A 167 -8.87 -8.52 12.81
C LYS A 167 -9.13 -8.61 11.32
N ILE A 168 -8.11 -8.88 10.50
CA ILE A 168 -8.26 -9.08 9.06
C ILE A 168 -8.99 -10.39 8.82
N LYS A 169 -10.15 -10.34 8.16
CA LYS A 169 -11.05 -11.48 7.94
C LYS A 169 -11.07 -11.96 6.49
N SER A 170 -10.69 -11.10 5.56
CA SER A 170 -10.61 -11.44 4.14
C SER A 170 -9.46 -12.42 3.86
N PRO A 171 -9.53 -13.19 2.77
CA PRO A 171 -8.37 -13.91 2.25
C PRO A 171 -7.24 -12.92 1.93
N VAL A 172 -5.99 -13.29 2.23
CA VAL A 172 -4.80 -12.44 2.02
C VAL A 172 -3.74 -13.16 1.22
N LEU A 173 -3.15 -12.47 0.24
CA LEU A 173 -1.92 -12.88 -0.42
C LEU A 173 -0.79 -11.91 -0.05
N VAL A 174 0.20 -12.39 0.67
CA VAL A 174 1.41 -11.63 0.97
C VAL A 174 2.48 -11.94 -0.09
N ILE A 175 2.97 -10.91 -0.78
CA ILE A 175 4.00 -11.04 -1.82
C ILE A 175 5.23 -10.21 -1.43
N ALA A 176 6.42 -10.77 -1.64
CA ALA A 176 7.67 -10.01 -1.50
C ALA A 176 8.72 -10.50 -2.51
N GLY A 177 9.68 -9.64 -2.81
CA GLY A 177 10.85 -10.01 -3.58
C GLY A 177 11.82 -10.85 -2.75
N THR A 178 12.52 -11.80 -3.41
CA THR A 178 13.57 -12.59 -2.74
C THR A 178 14.75 -11.75 -2.22
N LYS A 179 14.87 -10.50 -2.70
CA LYS A 179 15.88 -9.51 -2.28
C LYS A 179 15.21 -8.19 -1.85
N ASP A 180 14.04 -8.28 -1.20
CA ASP A 180 13.29 -7.14 -0.73
C ASP A 180 14.06 -6.32 0.32
N MET A 181 13.74 -5.03 0.46
CA MET A 181 14.23 -4.19 1.54
C MET A 181 13.53 -4.48 2.87
N VAL A 182 12.31 -5.00 2.84
CA VAL A 182 11.66 -5.60 4.00
C VAL A 182 12.37 -6.90 4.34
N LYS A 183 12.65 -7.13 5.61
CA LYS A 183 13.29 -8.37 6.08
C LYS A 183 12.37 -9.56 5.82
N GLU A 184 12.90 -10.64 5.23
CA GLU A 184 12.12 -11.86 4.95
C GLU A 184 11.37 -12.37 6.19
N LYS A 185 12.04 -12.41 7.34
CA LYS A 185 11.41 -12.82 8.61
C LYS A 185 10.22 -11.94 9.01
N HIS A 186 10.23 -10.66 8.63
CA HIS A 186 9.15 -9.74 8.91
C HIS A 186 7.96 -9.97 7.96
N THR A 187 8.24 -10.24 6.68
CA THR A 187 7.20 -10.63 5.71
C THR A 187 6.53 -11.95 6.11
N ARG A 188 7.31 -12.94 6.58
CA ARG A 188 6.76 -14.20 7.11
C ARG A 188 5.92 -13.97 8.35
N LEU A 189 6.37 -13.12 9.28
CA LEU A 189 5.61 -12.77 10.47
C LEU A 189 4.24 -12.17 10.12
N ILE A 190 4.16 -11.28 9.11
CA ILE A 190 2.88 -10.73 8.63
C ILE A 190 1.96 -11.87 8.15
N ALA A 191 2.45 -12.74 7.28
CA ALA A 191 1.66 -13.84 6.74
C ALA A 191 1.22 -14.82 7.83
N GLU A 192 2.09 -15.19 8.76
CA GLU A 192 1.80 -16.11 9.86
C GLU A 192 0.80 -15.53 10.89
N SER A 193 0.72 -14.20 10.98
CA SER A 193 -0.18 -13.51 11.93
C SER A 193 -1.60 -13.31 11.38
N ILE A 194 -1.85 -13.61 10.10
CA ILE A 194 -3.17 -13.49 9.46
C ILE A 194 -3.67 -14.90 9.11
N ALA A 195 -4.75 -15.32 9.72
CA ALA A 195 -5.23 -16.72 9.65
C ALA A 195 -5.53 -17.22 8.21
N SER A 196 -5.89 -16.32 7.30
CA SER A 196 -6.24 -16.64 5.90
C SER A 196 -5.16 -16.19 4.90
N ALA A 197 -3.91 -16.03 5.34
CA ALA A 197 -2.85 -15.55 4.47
C ALA A 197 -2.08 -16.67 3.77
N GLU A 198 -1.84 -16.44 2.48
CA GLU A 198 -0.86 -17.17 1.67
C GLU A 198 0.38 -16.31 1.48
N LEU A 199 1.56 -16.92 1.41
CA LEU A 199 2.83 -16.22 1.22
C LEU A 199 3.50 -16.67 -0.08
N LYS A 200 3.90 -15.69 -0.90
CA LYS A 200 4.64 -15.93 -2.13
C LYS A 200 5.87 -15.04 -2.24
N PHE A 201 7.05 -15.65 -2.48
CA PHE A 201 8.26 -14.92 -2.85
C PHE A 201 8.47 -14.99 -4.35
N ILE A 202 8.70 -13.82 -4.96
CA ILE A 202 8.99 -13.68 -6.39
C ILE A 202 10.46 -13.26 -6.54
N LYS A 203 11.16 -13.81 -7.53
CA LYS A 203 12.56 -13.45 -7.78
C LYS A 203 12.67 -11.97 -8.15
N GLY A 204 13.36 -11.19 -7.32
CA GLY A 204 13.52 -9.74 -7.52
C GLY A 204 13.73 -8.99 -6.22
N ASN A 205 13.73 -7.66 -6.32
CA ASN A 205 13.83 -6.72 -5.20
C ASN A 205 12.43 -6.27 -4.74
N HIS A 206 12.35 -5.16 -4.00
CA HIS A 206 11.11 -4.57 -3.50
C HIS A 206 10.07 -4.29 -4.61
N PHE A 207 10.51 -3.94 -5.81
CA PHE A 207 9.69 -3.53 -6.96
C PHE A 207 9.29 -4.71 -7.87
N VAL A 208 8.98 -5.89 -7.31
CA VAL A 208 8.70 -7.11 -8.09
C VAL A 208 7.51 -6.96 -9.04
N ALA A 209 6.51 -6.16 -8.70
CA ALA A 209 5.37 -5.88 -9.57
C ALA A 209 5.79 -5.27 -10.92
N ASN A 210 6.85 -4.45 -10.93
CA ASN A 210 7.37 -3.80 -12.13
C ASN A 210 8.57 -4.54 -12.74
N LYS A 211 9.39 -5.22 -11.92
CA LYS A 211 10.60 -5.91 -12.40
C LYS A 211 10.33 -7.33 -12.90
N ASN A 212 9.26 -7.96 -12.41
CA ASN A 212 8.81 -9.27 -12.84
C ASN A 212 7.28 -9.31 -12.98
N PRO A 213 6.70 -8.44 -13.86
CA PRO A 213 5.25 -8.24 -13.92
C PRO A 213 4.50 -9.52 -14.35
N SER A 214 5.06 -10.36 -15.19
CA SER A 214 4.39 -11.59 -15.65
C SER A 214 4.13 -12.55 -14.50
N GLU A 215 5.13 -12.84 -13.67
CA GLU A 215 4.99 -13.75 -12.53
C GLU A 215 4.13 -13.11 -11.42
N PHE A 216 4.29 -11.80 -11.19
CA PHE A 216 3.49 -11.06 -10.23
C PHE A 216 2.01 -11.05 -10.61
N ASN A 217 1.68 -10.68 -11.85
CA ASN A 217 0.30 -10.61 -12.34
C ASN A 217 -0.36 -12.00 -12.35
N ALA A 218 0.37 -13.06 -12.76
CA ALA A 218 -0.13 -14.42 -12.71
C ALA A 218 -0.49 -14.85 -11.28
N ALA A 219 0.39 -14.55 -10.30
CA ALA A 219 0.14 -14.88 -8.89
C ALA A 219 -1.11 -14.17 -8.34
N VAL A 220 -1.24 -12.87 -8.63
CA VAL A 220 -2.39 -12.06 -8.19
C VAL A 220 -3.68 -12.56 -8.83
N LEU A 221 -3.69 -12.77 -10.15
CA LEU A 221 -4.88 -13.27 -10.86
C LEU A 221 -5.29 -14.68 -10.42
N GLU A 222 -4.33 -15.57 -10.16
CA GLU A 222 -4.61 -16.89 -9.61
C GLU A 222 -5.30 -16.80 -8.23
N PHE A 223 -4.79 -15.94 -7.35
CA PHE A 223 -5.39 -15.70 -6.03
C PHE A 223 -6.78 -15.06 -6.12
N LEU A 224 -6.97 -14.08 -6.98
CA LEU A 224 -8.24 -13.36 -7.13
C LEU A 224 -9.37 -14.26 -7.67
N ARG A 225 -9.06 -15.29 -8.49
CA ARG A 225 -10.04 -16.21 -9.09
C ARG A 225 -10.57 -17.30 -8.15
N ARG A 226 -9.89 -17.57 -7.05
CA ARG A 226 -10.33 -18.56 -6.03
C ARG A 226 -11.42 -17.96 -5.14
#